data_a38f4d40d4485e5dfda55a23437e5110
#
_entry.id   a38f4d40d4485e5dfda55a23437e5110
#
_cell.length_a   1.000
_cell.length_b   1.000
_cell.length_c   1.000
_cell.angle_alpha   90.00
_cell.angle_beta   90.00
_cell.angle_gamma   90.00
#
_symmetry.space_group_name_H-M   'P 1'
#
loop_
_entity.id
_entity.type
_entity.pdbx_description
1 polymer ?
#
loop_
_entity_poly.entity_id
_entity_poly.type
_entity_poly.pdbx_seq_one_letter_code
_entity_poly.pdbx_strand_id
1 'polypeptide(L)'
;GDLGNGWLRTRSAGAGAYKLVEWKAKDAVVLEAFPDYKGGAAPKLKRVIVRHVTEAAAQRLLLEKGDVDVASDLNPDQIQAIAGKPELKVVQIPRGTVYYLALNTANPNLAKPEVWQAMHWLIDYDGIANQLFRGQYKVNQTPLGSGTVGALTDKPYKLDVAKAKSLLAKAGFPDGFSISIDVMSASPYREISQSIQSTFAQAGIKLELRLGEPSQVLTRYRERRHDMLVFIWAPDYSDPSSTLEFFSRNTNNDASSSNKNAPWRANWLTPQLTAEASTASNELDSAKRTKIYADIQRKLRDDSPFTFIVQKVEPIAMRANVQNYKGAITFDSTAYNIIEKR
;
A
#
# COMPACT_ATOMS: atom_id res chain seq x y z
N GLY A 1 -20.39 30.22 7.56
CA GLY A 1 -19.60 30.38 6.35
C GLY A 1 -18.86 29.11 6.00
N ASP A 2 -18.47 28.97 4.75
CA ASP A 2 -17.77 27.76 4.23
C ASP A 2 -16.26 27.70 4.60
N LEU A 3 -15.78 28.62 5.43
CA LEU A 3 -14.39 28.76 5.85
C LEU A 3 -13.40 28.86 4.66
N GLY A 4 -13.84 29.40 3.53
CA GLY A 4 -13.03 29.55 2.32
C GLY A 4 -12.99 28.32 1.41
N ASN A 5 -13.73 27.25 1.70
CA ASN A 5 -13.75 26.02 0.90
C ASN A 5 -14.10 26.26 -0.57
N GLY A 6 -15.10 27.10 -0.84
CA GLY A 6 -15.48 27.44 -2.21
C GLY A 6 -14.36 28.14 -2.99
N TRP A 7 -13.62 29.03 -2.32
CA TRP A 7 -12.47 29.74 -2.90
C TRP A 7 -11.30 28.80 -3.16
N LEU A 8 -10.98 27.91 -2.20
CA LEU A 8 -9.86 26.98 -2.30
C LEU A 8 -10.06 25.87 -3.33
N ARG A 9 -11.27 25.65 -3.82
CA ARG A 9 -11.52 24.64 -4.87
C ARG A 9 -10.76 24.91 -6.17
N THR A 10 -10.46 26.16 -6.49
CA THR A 10 -9.82 26.56 -7.75
C THR A 10 -8.65 27.50 -7.55
N ARG A 11 -8.23 27.73 -6.30
CA ARG A 11 -7.16 28.67 -5.95
C ARG A 11 -6.23 28.07 -4.90
N SER A 12 -5.06 28.67 -4.78
CA SER A 12 -4.02 28.26 -3.85
C SER A 12 -3.75 29.35 -2.82
N ALA A 13 -3.71 28.97 -1.53
CA ALA A 13 -3.28 29.82 -0.42
C ALA A 13 -2.15 29.14 0.39
N GLY A 14 -1.49 28.16 -0.18
CA GLY A 14 -0.39 27.41 0.47
C GLY A 14 0.94 28.12 0.39
N ALA A 15 1.87 27.72 1.27
CA ALA A 15 3.26 28.19 1.29
C ALA A 15 4.23 27.25 0.52
N GLY A 16 3.71 26.36 -0.31
CA GLY A 16 4.50 25.39 -1.09
C GLY A 16 5.30 26.05 -2.22
N ALA A 17 6.18 25.25 -2.82
CA ALA A 17 7.10 25.69 -3.89
C ALA A 17 6.38 26.12 -5.19
N TYR A 18 5.12 25.71 -5.36
CA TYR A 18 4.28 26.04 -6.51
C TYR A 18 2.92 26.55 -6.06
N LYS A 19 2.32 27.42 -6.86
CA LYS A 19 0.94 27.91 -6.74
C LYS A 19 0.09 27.38 -7.88
N LEU A 20 -1.18 27.07 -7.60
CA LEU A 20 -2.17 26.73 -8.60
C LEU A 20 -2.51 27.97 -9.43
N VAL A 21 -2.37 27.88 -10.75
CA VAL A 21 -2.72 28.91 -11.71
C VAL A 21 -4.03 28.59 -12.41
N GLU A 22 -4.19 27.35 -12.80
CA GLU A 22 -5.38 26.89 -13.52
C GLU A 22 -5.72 25.45 -13.13
N TRP A 23 -6.99 25.18 -12.95
CA TRP A 23 -7.52 23.84 -12.84
C TRP A 23 -8.74 23.67 -13.74
N LYS A 24 -8.57 22.88 -14.78
CA LYS A 24 -9.65 22.40 -15.65
C LYS A 24 -9.95 20.96 -15.31
N ALA A 25 -11.13 20.73 -14.71
CA ALA A 25 -11.55 19.38 -14.33
C ALA A 25 -11.53 18.44 -15.53
N LYS A 26 -10.95 17.24 -15.37
CA LYS A 26 -10.76 16.22 -16.40
C LYS A 26 -9.86 16.60 -17.57
N ASP A 27 -9.15 17.71 -17.53
CA ASP A 27 -8.23 18.16 -18.57
C ASP A 27 -6.83 18.38 -17.99
N ALA A 28 -6.62 19.44 -17.21
CA ALA A 28 -5.29 19.75 -16.71
C ALA A 28 -5.28 20.56 -15.42
N VAL A 29 -4.19 20.42 -14.67
CA VAL A 29 -3.80 21.31 -13.57
C VAL A 29 -2.51 22.01 -13.97
N VAL A 30 -2.48 23.34 -13.85
CA VAL A 30 -1.31 24.16 -14.14
C VAL A 30 -0.79 24.79 -12.87
N LEU A 31 0.47 24.52 -12.59
CA LEU A 31 1.21 25.04 -11.43
C LEU A 31 2.34 25.96 -11.92
N GLU A 32 2.57 27.06 -11.23
CA GLU A 32 3.73 27.94 -11.44
C GLU A 32 4.58 28.03 -10.18
N ALA A 33 5.89 28.15 -10.38
CA ALA A 33 6.84 28.36 -9.31
C ALA A 33 6.42 29.58 -8.46
N PHE A 34 6.42 29.41 -7.14
CA PHE A 34 6.07 30.49 -6.21
C PHE A 34 7.32 31.33 -5.90
N PRO A 35 7.37 32.60 -6.34
CA PRO A 35 8.58 33.43 -6.18
C PRO A 35 8.96 33.64 -4.71
N ASP A 36 7.96 33.69 -3.80
CA ASP A 36 8.17 33.96 -2.38
C ASP A 36 8.33 32.68 -1.55
N TYR A 37 8.59 31.54 -2.19
CA TYR A 37 8.82 30.27 -1.49
C TYR A 37 10.05 30.35 -0.56
N LYS A 38 9.83 30.02 0.74
CA LYS A 38 10.86 30.07 1.79
C LYS A 38 11.22 28.68 2.36
N GLY A 39 10.57 27.58 1.90
CA GLY A 39 10.71 26.24 2.46
C GLY A 39 11.95 25.46 1.93
N GLY A 40 12.90 26.10 1.26
CA GLY A 40 14.10 25.46 0.71
C GLY A 40 14.58 26.08 -0.59
N ALA A 41 15.32 25.31 -1.40
CA ALA A 41 15.80 25.78 -2.70
C ALA A 41 14.66 26.15 -3.65
N ALA A 42 14.84 27.21 -4.42
CA ALA A 42 13.86 27.63 -5.43
C ALA A 42 13.60 26.53 -6.45
N PRO A 43 12.34 26.35 -6.88
CA PRO A 43 12.00 25.40 -7.93
C PRO A 43 12.77 25.66 -9.22
N LYS A 44 13.28 24.60 -9.85
CA LYS A 44 14.02 24.71 -11.12
C LYS A 44 13.10 24.77 -12.34
N LEU A 45 11.93 24.16 -12.25
CA LEU A 45 10.88 24.26 -13.27
C LEU A 45 10.02 25.48 -12.98
N LYS A 46 9.90 26.37 -13.95
CA LYS A 46 9.03 27.56 -13.82
C LYS A 46 7.55 27.20 -13.81
N ARG A 47 7.20 26.13 -14.51
CA ARG A 47 5.81 25.68 -14.69
C ARG A 47 5.74 24.15 -14.73
N VAL A 48 4.69 23.59 -14.13
CA VAL A 48 4.34 22.15 -14.18
C VAL A 48 2.91 22.06 -14.69
N ILE A 49 2.69 21.23 -15.71
CA ILE A 49 1.36 20.95 -16.26
C ILE A 49 1.07 19.46 -16.06
N VAL A 50 0.06 19.17 -15.23
CA VAL A 50 -0.42 17.80 -14.99
C VAL A 50 -1.66 17.59 -15.86
N ARG A 51 -1.52 16.82 -16.95
CA ARG A 51 -2.61 16.49 -17.87
C ARG A 51 -3.34 15.25 -17.42
N HIS A 52 -4.65 15.26 -17.47
CA HIS A 52 -5.47 14.09 -17.19
C HIS A 52 -5.68 13.28 -18.47
N VAL A 53 -4.92 12.19 -18.59
CA VAL A 53 -4.99 11.27 -19.75
C VAL A 53 -5.26 9.87 -19.21
N THR A 54 -6.47 9.36 -19.40
CA THR A 54 -6.94 8.09 -18.80
C THR A 54 -6.35 6.85 -19.47
N GLU A 55 -6.05 6.94 -20.78
CA GLU A 55 -5.63 5.79 -21.56
C GLU A 55 -4.10 5.63 -21.56
N ALA A 56 -3.59 4.52 -21.02
CA ALA A 56 -2.15 4.22 -20.97
C ALA A 56 -1.46 4.27 -22.33
N ALA A 57 -2.13 3.81 -23.39
CA ALA A 57 -1.59 3.88 -24.76
C ALA A 57 -1.43 5.33 -25.24
N ALA A 58 -2.37 6.21 -24.92
CA ALA A 58 -2.28 7.63 -25.24
C ALA A 58 -1.16 8.30 -24.43
N GLN A 59 -1.01 8.00 -23.14
CA GLN A 59 0.09 8.49 -22.32
C GLN A 59 1.46 8.11 -22.93
N ARG A 60 1.61 6.85 -23.35
CA ARG A 60 2.84 6.37 -24.02
C ARG A 60 3.14 7.17 -25.28
N LEU A 61 2.15 7.32 -26.17
CA LEU A 61 2.35 8.05 -27.44
C LEU A 61 2.74 9.51 -27.21
N LEU A 62 2.11 10.20 -26.25
CA LEU A 62 2.47 11.57 -25.89
C LEU A 62 3.91 11.66 -25.36
N LEU A 63 4.34 10.68 -24.57
CA LEU A 63 5.70 10.61 -24.05
C LEU A 63 6.72 10.36 -25.19
N GLU A 64 6.44 9.43 -26.08
CA GLU A 64 7.30 9.11 -27.24
C GLU A 64 7.46 10.31 -28.19
N LYS A 65 6.37 11.06 -28.46
CA LYS A 65 6.41 12.28 -29.28
C LYS A 65 7.11 13.45 -28.58
N GLY A 66 7.20 13.43 -27.25
CA GLY A 66 7.73 14.53 -26.44
C GLY A 66 6.71 15.61 -26.10
N ASP A 67 5.42 15.34 -26.29
CA ASP A 67 4.31 16.21 -25.88
C ASP A 67 4.10 16.24 -24.35
N VAL A 68 4.63 15.22 -23.67
CA VAL A 68 4.76 15.16 -22.22
C VAL A 68 6.15 14.65 -21.82
N ASP A 69 6.61 15.03 -20.63
CA ASP A 69 7.92 14.65 -20.11
C ASP A 69 7.86 13.40 -19.21
N VAL A 70 6.71 13.13 -18.62
CA VAL A 70 6.50 12.02 -17.67
C VAL A 70 5.15 11.38 -17.92
N ALA A 71 5.09 10.05 -17.84
CA ALA A 71 3.87 9.24 -17.84
C ALA A 71 3.89 8.29 -16.63
N SER A 72 2.82 8.29 -15.83
CA SER A 72 2.77 7.59 -14.54
C SER A 72 1.88 6.34 -14.51
N ASP A 73 0.91 6.21 -15.43
CA ASP A 73 -0.09 5.13 -15.37
C ASP A 73 0.05 4.14 -16.54
N LEU A 74 1.30 3.83 -16.92
CA LEU A 74 1.56 2.83 -17.95
C LEU A 74 1.45 1.41 -17.38
N ASN A 75 0.76 0.54 -18.13
CA ASN A 75 0.72 -0.87 -17.81
C ASN A 75 2.03 -1.60 -18.20
N PRO A 76 2.25 -2.86 -17.78
CA PRO A 76 3.49 -3.60 -18.07
C PRO A 76 3.84 -3.65 -19.55
N ASP A 77 2.86 -3.84 -20.45
CA ASP A 77 3.10 -3.92 -21.90
C ASP A 77 3.57 -2.57 -22.47
N GLN A 78 3.00 -1.46 -21.96
CA GLN A 78 3.42 -0.12 -22.35
C GLN A 78 4.84 0.20 -21.85
N ILE A 79 5.18 -0.23 -20.64
CA ILE A 79 6.53 -0.09 -20.07
C ILE A 79 7.54 -0.90 -20.91
N GLN A 80 7.19 -2.13 -21.28
CA GLN A 80 8.04 -2.97 -22.13
C GLN A 80 8.24 -2.36 -23.53
N ALA A 81 7.21 -1.78 -24.10
CA ALA A 81 7.26 -1.16 -25.43
C ALA A 81 8.21 0.05 -25.53
N ILE A 82 8.51 0.70 -24.41
CA ILE A 82 9.47 1.83 -24.34
C ILE A 82 10.84 1.41 -23.82
N ALA A 83 10.97 0.19 -23.31
CA ALA A 83 12.25 -0.32 -22.83
C ALA A 83 13.31 -0.33 -23.95
N GLY A 84 14.49 0.20 -23.67
CA GLY A 84 15.60 0.27 -24.63
C GLY A 84 15.59 1.48 -25.58
N LYS A 85 14.56 2.36 -25.51
CA LYS A 85 14.58 3.61 -26.26
C LYS A 85 15.52 4.62 -25.58
N PRO A 86 16.58 5.12 -26.24
CA PRO A 86 17.59 5.94 -25.59
C PRO A 86 17.08 7.31 -25.12
N GLU A 87 16.01 7.80 -25.73
CA GLU A 87 15.35 9.06 -25.37
C GLU A 87 14.40 8.94 -24.17
N LEU A 88 14.13 7.72 -23.70
CA LEU A 88 13.22 7.41 -22.60
C LEU A 88 13.92 6.63 -21.47
N LYS A 89 13.41 6.73 -20.28
CA LYS A 89 13.81 5.88 -19.15
C LYS A 89 12.63 5.56 -18.26
N VAL A 90 12.71 4.45 -17.54
CA VAL A 90 11.75 4.04 -16.53
C VAL A 90 12.44 4.01 -15.18
N VAL A 91 11.83 4.64 -14.19
CA VAL A 91 12.27 4.57 -12.79
C VAL A 91 11.20 3.86 -11.97
N GLN A 92 11.64 3.03 -11.02
CA GLN A 92 10.74 2.31 -10.12
C GLN A 92 10.61 3.09 -8.81
N ILE A 93 9.43 3.58 -8.51
CA ILE A 93 9.13 4.31 -7.27
C ILE A 93 8.45 3.36 -6.28
N PRO A 94 9.14 2.94 -5.22
CA PRO A 94 8.47 2.18 -4.15
C PRO A 94 7.46 3.08 -3.45
N ARG A 95 6.20 2.63 -3.40
CA ARG A 95 5.14 3.29 -2.63
C ARG A 95 5.01 2.63 -1.26
N GLY A 96 4.62 3.38 -0.23
CA GLY A 96 4.36 2.81 1.09
C GLY A 96 3.13 1.90 1.17
N THR A 97 2.39 1.78 0.08
CA THR A 97 1.18 0.95 0.00
C THR A 97 1.53 -0.53 0.05
N VAL A 98 1.04 -1.21 1.08
CA VAL A 98 1.20 -2.64 1.31
C VAL A 98 -0.16 -3.32 1.23
N TYR A 99 -0.23 -4.43 0.50
CA TYR A 99 -1.41 -5.30 0.44
C TYR A 99 -1.27 -6.41 1.47
N TYR A 100 -2.34 -6.67 2.18
CA TYR A 100 -2.37 -7.68 3.24
C TYR A 100 -3.69 -8.43 3.27
N LEU A 101 -3.63 -9.68 3.74
CA LEU A 101 -4.78 -10.47 4.13
C LEU A 101 -5.06 -10.19 5.60
N ALA A 102 -6.29 -9.82 5.94
CA ALA A 102 -6.77 -9.67 7.31
C ALA A 102 -7.76 -10.79 7.64
N LEU A 103 -7.63 -11.35 8.85
CA LEU A 103 -8.52 -12.36 9.39
C LEU A 103 -9.30 -11.77 10.56
N ASN A 104 -10.59 -12.03 10.63
CA ASN A 104 -11.43 -11.64 11.75
C ASN A 104 -11.43 -12.75 12.82
N THR A 105 -10.77 -12.51 13.93
CA THR A 105 -10.60 -13.51 15.00
C THR A 105 -11.88 -13.80 15.78
N ALA A 106 -12.96 -13.08 15.56
CA ALA A 106 -14.29 -13.43 16.07
C ALA A 106 -14.85 -14.69 15.41
N ASN A 107 -14.38 -15.06 14.20
CA ASN A 107 -14.71 -16.33 13.58
C ASN A 107 -13.90 -17.45 14.28
N PRO A 108 -14.54 -18.49 14.84
CA PRO A 108 -13.84 -19.55 15.58
C PRO A 108 -12.77 -20.29 14.77
N ASN A 109 -12.94 -20.41 13.45
CA ASN A 109 -11.96 -21.03 12.56
C ASN A 109 -10.69 -20.17 12.40
N LEU A 110 -10.78 -18.85 12.64
CA LEU A 110 -9.69 -17.89 12.50
C LEU A 110 -9.13 -17.39 13.83
N ALA A 111 -9.62 -17.92 14.98
CA ALA A 111 -9.24 -17.45 16.30
C ALA A 111 -7.86 -17.95 16.78
N LYS A 112 -7.31 -18.98 16.12
CA LYS A 112 -6.10 -19.67 16.59
C LYS A 112 -4.82 -19.16 15.90
N PRO A 113 -3.74 -18.87 16.65
CA PRO A 113 -2.46 -18.43 16.09
C PRO A 113 -1.88 -19.40 15.04
N GLU A 114 -2.06 -20.69 15.22
CA GLU A 114 -1.57 -21.69 14.26
C GLU A 114 -2.26 -21.55 12.88
N VAL A 115 -3.53 -21.09 12.86
CA VAL A 115 -4.24 -20.78 11.62
C VAL A 115 -3.61 -19.54 10.97
N TRP A 116 -3.29 -18.49 11.72
CA TRP A 116 -2.63 -17.29 11.17
C TRP A 116 -1.28 -17.67 10.56
N GLN A 117 -0.48 -18.46 11.28
CA GLN A 117 0.80 -18.95 10.78
C GLN A 117 0.65 -19.83 9.52
N ALA A 118 -0.39 -20.67 9.44
CA ALA A 118 -0.67 -21.44 8.23
C ALA A 118 -0.96 -20.54 7.01
N MET A 119 -1.68 -19.42 7.20
CA MET A 119 -1.97 -18.49 6.12
C MET A 119 -0.69 -17.91 5.50
N HIS A 120 0.35 -17.62 6.29
CA HIS A 120 1.63 -17.12 5.76
C HIS A 120 2.28 -18.11 4.79
N TRP A 121 2.15 -19.42 5.02
CA TRP A 121 2.72 -20.46 4.15
C TRP A 121 1.82 -20.84 2.98
N LEU A 122 0.60 -20.28 2.90
CA LEU A 122 -0.36 -20.51 1.80
C LEU A 122 -0.43 -19.34 0.81
N ILE A 123 0.41 -18.34 0.93
CA ILE A 123 0.50 -17.26 -0.06
C ILE A 123 1.57 -17.58 -1.10
N ASP A 124 1.21 -17.53 -2.38
CA ASP A 124 2.17 -17.54 -3.50
C ASP A 124 2.69 -16.13 -3.76
N TYR A 125 3.59 -15.67 -2.89
CA TYR A 125 4.16 -14.32 -2.93
C TYR A 125 4.82 -14.00 -4.27
N ASP A 126 5.63 -14.94 -4.77
CA ASP A 126 6.37 -14.75 -6.02
C ASP A 126 5.46 -14.81 -7.25
N GLY A 127 4.48 -15.70 -7.26
CA GLY A 127 3.46 -15.75 -8.31
C GLY A 127 2.67 -14.45 -8.38
N ILE A 128 2.24 -13.91 -7.24
CA ILE A 128 1.52 -12.63 -7.18
C ILE A 128 2.41 -11.48 -7.67
N ALA A 129 3.62 -11.32 -7.14
CA ALA A 129 4.47 -10.18 -7.45
C ALA A 129 5.08 -10.23 -8.86
N ASN A 130 5.55 -11.41 -9.30
CA ASN A 130 6.40 -11.55 -10.49
C ASN A 130 5.67 -12.10 -11.71
N GLN A 131 4.50 -12.74 -11.53
CA GLN A 131 3.72 -13.30 -12.64
C GLN A 131 2.44 -12.50 -12.89
N LEU A 132 1.61 -12.28 -11.85
CA LEU A 132 0.34 -11.53 -12.01
C LEU A 132 0.57 -10.05 -12.25
N PHE A 133 1.53 -9.44 -11.54
CA PHE A 133 1.71 -7.98 -11.53
C PHE A 133 3.15 -7.54 -11.82
N ARG A 134 3.76 -8.08 -12.86
CA ARG A 134 5.16 -7.83 -13.26
C ARG A 134 5.55 -6.36 -13.19
N GLY A 135 6.54 -6.05 -12.34
CA GLY A 135 7.11 -4.71 -12.23
C GLY A 135 6.24 -3.67 -11.51
N GLN A 136 5.01 -4.01 -11.10
CA GLN A 136 4.10 -3.10 -10.37
C GLN A 136 4.05 -3.39 -8.88
N TYR A 137 4.50 -4.57 -8.47
CA TYR A 137 4.54 -4.99 -7.07
C TYR A 137 5.83 -5.74 -6.78
N LYS A 138 6.22 -5.75 -5.53
CA LYS A 138 7.29 -6.59 -5.00
C LYS A 138 6.85 -7.27 -3.71
N VAL A 139 7.37 -8.45 -3.44
CA VAL A 139 7.10 -9.16 -2.19
C VAL A 139 7.49 -8.30 -1.01
N ASN A 140 6.56 -8.13 -0.07
CA ASN A 140 6.77 -7.43 1.19
C ASN A 140 5.98 -8.12 2.29
N GLN A 141 6.68 -8.69 3.26
CA GLN A 141 6.09 -9.53 4.30
C GLN A 141 6.00 -8.82 5.66
N THR A 142 6.05 -7.49 5.67
CA THR A 142 5.96 -6.67 6.88
C THR A 142 5.00 -5.49 6.65
N PRO A 143 4.48 -4.88 7.73
CA PRO A 143 3.58 -3.73 7.59
C PRO A 143 4.25 -2.51 6.97
N LEU A 144 5.56 -2.31 7.16
CA LEU A 144 6.30 -1.21 6.54
C LEU A 144 6.76 -1.60 5.14
N GLY A 145 6.42 -0.77 4.16
CA GLY A 145 6.98 -0.88 2.82
C GLY A 145 8.48 -0.50 2.82
N SER A 146 9.26 -1.20 1.98
CA SER A 146 10.67 -0.87 1.77
C SER A 146 10.81 0.58 1.26
N GLY A 147 11.79 1.30 1.77
CA GLY A 147 11.95 2.74 1.58
C GLY A 147 11.48 3.55 2.79
N THR A 148 10.70 2.96 3.70
CA THR A 148 10.41 3.53 5.01
C THR A 148 11.59 3.26 5.96
N VAL A 149 11.92 4.24 6.79
CA VAL A 149 12.98 4.09 7.80
C VAL A 149 12.65 2.91 8.73
N GLY A 150 13.62 2.02 8.93
CA GLY A 150 13.45 0.85 9.80
C GLY A 150 12.62 -0.30 9.22
N ALA A 151 12.21 -0.24 7.94
CA ALA A 151 11.53 -1.35 7.29
C ALA A 151 12.41 -2.59 7.21
N LEU A 152 11.87 -3.74 7.61
CA LEU A 152 12.53 -5.03 7.43
C LEU A 152 12.48 -5.45 5.96
N THR A 153 13.51 -6.14 5.51
CA THR A 153 13.65 -6.59 4.11
C THR A 153 13.67 -8.10 3.95
N ASP A 154 13.77 -8.82 5.05
CA ASP A 154 13.76 -10.29 5.07
C ASP A 154 12.35 -10.83 4.72
N LYS A 155 12.35 -11.97 4.02
CA LYS A 155 11.15 -12.61 3.48
C LYS A 155 11.14 -14.09 3.90
N PRO A 156 10.78 -14.38 5.16
CA PRO A 156 10.90 -15.74 5.70
C PRO A 156 9.88 -16.73 5.12
N TYR A 157 8.78 -16.23 4.54
CA TYR A 157 7.68 -17.08 4.08
C TYR A 157 7.72 -17.29 2.56
N LYS A 158 7.30 -18.47 2.16
CA LYS A 158 7.06 -18.89 0.77
C LYS A 158 5.87 -19.85 0.75
N LEU A 159 5.32 -20.13 -0.42
CA LEU A 159 4.29 -21.14 -0.56
C LEU A 159 4.85 -22.51 -0.13
N ASP A 160 4.28 -23.07 0.94
CA ASP A 160 4.60 -24.40 1.48
C ASP A 160 3.31 -25.03 2.04
N VAL A 161 2.62 -25.73 1.18
CA VAL A 161 1.34 -26.38 1.50
C VAL A 161 1.50 -27.44 2.59
N ALA A 162 2.62 -28.17 2.60
CA ALA A 162 2.85 -29.22 3.59
C ALA A 162 3.02 -28.61 5.00
N LYS A 163 3.77 -27.53 5.11
CA LYS A 163 3.94 -26.75 6.35
C LYS A 163 2.61 -26.22 6.84
N ALA A 164 1.83 -25.63 5.96
CA ALA A 164 0.52 -25.09 6.29
C ALA A 164 -0.46 -26.17 6.79
N LYS A 165 -0.53 -27.33 6.12
CA LYS A 165 -1.34 -28.47 6.58
C LYS A 165 -0.93 -28.94 7.97
N SER A 166 0.36 -29.02 8.26
CA SER A 166 0.84 -29.36 9.61
C SER A 166 0.35 -28.38 10.68
N LEU A 167 0.35 -27.06 10.37
CA LEU A 167 -0.13 -26.03 11.28
C LEU A 167 -1.66 -26.09 11.45
N LEU A 168 -2.41 -26.30 10.36
CA LEU A 168 -3.86 -26.46 10.40
C LEU A 168 -4.27 -27.70 11.22
N ALA A 169 -3.55 -28.83 11.07
CA ALA A 169 -3.79 -30.02 11.89
C ALA A 169 -3.56 -29.77 13.38
N LYS A 170 -2.49 -29.02 13.74
CA LYS A 170 -2.26 -28.58 15.13
C LYS A 170 -3.39 -27.67 15.64
N ALA A 171 -3.95 -26.85 14.78
CA ALA A 171 -5.11 -26.03 15.10
C ALA A 171 -6.41 -26.83 15.25
N GLY A 172 -6.42 -28.13 14.92
CA GLY A 172 -7.62 -28.99 14.94
C GLY A 172 -8.40 -29.01 13.62
N PHE A 173 -7.76 -28.61 12.52
CA PHE A 173 -8.34 -28.59 11.17
C PHE A 173 -7.53 -29.45 10.19
N PRO A 174 -7.34 -30.77 10.41
CA PRO A 174 -6.52 -31.60 9.54
C PRO A 174 -7.04 -31.69 8.09
N ASP A 175 -8.36 -31.56 7.90
CA ASP A 175 -9.01 -31.60 6.60
C ASP A 175 -9.36 -30.21 6.05
N GLY A 176 -8.92 -29.14 6.75
CA GLY A 176 -9.27 -27.78 6.43
C GLY A 176 -10.67 -27.37 6.92
N PHE A 177 -11.22 -26.31 6.34
CA PHE A 177 -12.54 -25.77 6.69
C PHE A 177 -13.09 -24.89 5.56
N SER A 178 -14.38 -24.51 5.65
CA SER A 178 -14.99 -23.55 4.72
C SER A 178 -15.04 -22.17 5.36
N ILE A 179 -14.72 -21.12 4.59
CA ILE A 179 -14.65 -19.73 5.03
C ILE A 179 -14.92 -18.78 3.86
N SER A 180 -15.31 -17.54 4.14
CA SER A 180 -15.51 -16.52 3.12
C SER A 180 -14.41 -15.46 3.15
N ILE A 181 -14.21 -14.83 2.00
CA ILE A 181 -13.37 -13.63 1.86
C ILE A 181 -14.14 -12.54 1.11
N ASP A 182 -14.21 -11.37 1.70
CA ASP A 182 -14.77 -10.19 1.04
C ASP A 182 -13.73 -9.61 0.07
N VAL A 183 -14.13 -9.40 -1.18
CA VAL A 183 -13.22 -9.02 -2.28
C VAL A 183 -13.78 -7.80 -3.00
N MET A 184 -12.98 -6.74 -3.10
CA MET A 184 -13.28 -5.64 -4.01
C MET A 184 -13.18 -6.11 -5.45
N SER A 185 -14.17 -5.77 -6.30
CA SER A 185 -14.23 -6.23 -7.71
C SER A 185 -13.06 -5.72 -8.57
N ALA A 186 -12.41 -4.65 -8.14
CA ALA A 186 -11.29 -4.02 -8.85
C ALA A 186 -9.98 -4.80 -8.72
N SER A 187 -9.09 -4.66 -9.71
CA SER A 187 -7.68 -5.08 -9.60
C SER A 187 -6.95 -4.19 -8.59
N PRO A 188 -6.00 -4.72 -7.82
CA PRO A 188 -5.48 -6.11 -7.83
C PRO A 188 -6.17 -7.04 -6.83
N TYR A 189 -7.21 -6.59 -6.13
CA TYR A 189 -7.83 -7.34 -5.04
C TYR A 189 -8.40 -8.68 -5.50
N ARG A 190 -9.07 -8.68 -6.67
CA ARG A 190 -9.68 -9.89 -7.22
C ARG A 190 -8.62 -10.93 -7.57
N GLU A 191 -7.57 -10.55 -8.28
CA GLU A 191 -6.52 -11.46 -8.72
C GLU A 191 -5.72 -12.01 -7.54
N ILE A 192 -5.40 -11.19 -6.53
CA ILE A 192 -4.75 -11.64 -5.30
C ILE A 192 -5.65 -12.65 -4.57
N SER A 193 -6.95 -12.35 -4.43
CA SER A 193 -7.89 -13.26 -3.75
C SER A 193 -8.10 -14.57 -4.49
N GLN A 194 -8.08 -14.57 -5.82
CA GLN A 194 -8.14 -15.79 -6.64
C GLN A 194 -6.86 -16.64 -6.48
N SER A 195 -5.70 -16.02 -6.42
CA SER A 195 -4.44 -16.71 -6.11
C SER A 195 -4.51 -17.37 -4.73
N ILE A 196 -4.98 -16.64 -3.70
CA ILE A 196 -5.19 -17.15 -2.35
C ILE A 196 -6.19 -18.32 -2.36
N GLN A 197 -7.30 -18.19 -3.06
CA GLN A 197 -8.30 -19.27 -3.17
C GLN A 197 -7.68 -20.56 -3.72
N SER A 198 -6.86 -20.44 -4.76
CA SER A 198 -6.20 -21.59 -5.39
C SER A 198 -5.22 -22.29 -4.46
N THR A 199 -4.42 -21.54 -3.70
CA THR A 199 -3.43 -22.10 -2.77
C THR A 199 -4.09 -22.64 -1.49
N PHE A 200 -5.13 -22.00 -0.98
CA PHE A 200 -5.89 -22.45 0.18
C PHE A 200 -6.61 -23.77 -0.08
N ALA A 201 -7.14 -23.97 -1.29
CA ALA A 201 -7.77 -25.23 -1.70
C ALA A 201 -6.81 -26.43 -1.60
N GLN A 202 -5.52 -26.23 -1.86
CA GLN A 202 -4.49 -27.27 -1.73
C GLN A 202 -4.30 -27.74 -0.28
N ALA A 203 -4.65 -26.89 0.69
CA ALA A 203 -4.61 -27.21 2.11
C ALA A 203 -5.99 -27.63 2.69
N GLY A 204 -7.00 -27.83 1.85
CA GLY A 204 -8.34 -28.22 2.28
C GLY A 204 -9.25 -27.05 2.68
N ILE A 205 -8.78 -25.79 2.58
CA ILE A 205 -9.60 -24.63 2.90
C ILE A 205 -10.46 -24.26 1.69
N LYS A 206 -11.78 -24.35 1.85
CA LYS A 206 -12.76 -23.94 0.84
C LYS A 206 -13.09 -22.47 0.98
N LEU A 207 -12.47 -21.63 0.16
CA LEU A 207 -12.61 -20.17 0.22
C LEU A 207 -13.68 -19.67 -0.74
N GLU A 208 -14.77 -19.10 -0.20
CA GLU A 208 -15.84 -18.44 -0.95
C GLU A 208 -15.47 -16.97 -1.19
N LEU A 209 -15.33 -16.55 -2.45
CA LEU A 209 -15.09 -15.15 -2.80
C LEU A 209 -16.41 -14.39 -2.88
N ARG A 210 -16.59 -13.40 -2.00
CA ARG A 210 -17.74 -12.48 -1.96
C ARG A 210 -17.35 -11.16 -2.61
N LEU A 211 -17.56 -11.08 -3.92
CA LEU A 211 -17.27 -9.89 -4.71
C LEU A 211 -18.24 -8.75 -4.34
N GLY A 212 -17.74 -7.55 -4.26
CA GLY A 212 -18.53 -6.35 -3.98
C GLY A 212 -17.85 -5.06 -4.45
N GLU A 213 -18.67 -4.01 -4.53
CA GLU A 213 -18.14 -2.66 -4.77
C GLU A 213 -17.25 -2.20 -3.61
N PRO A 214 -16.21 -1.39 -3.85
CA PRO A 214 -15.26 -0.96 -2.82
C PRO A 214 -15.92 -0.38 -1.57
N SER A 215 -16.94 0.44 -1.72
CA SER A 215 -17.68 1.05 -0.60
C SER A 215 -18.41 0.02 0.27
N GLN A 216 -18.98 -1.01 -0.34
CA GLN A 216 -19.69 -2.08 0.38
C GLN A 216 -18.71 -2.96 1.17
N VAL A 217 -17.61 -3.38 0.54
CA VAL A 217 -16.56 -4.17 1.18
C VAL A 217 -15.93 -3.40 2.34
N LEU A 218 -15.63 -2.11 2.13
CA LEU A 218 -15.07 -1.24 3.17
C LEU A 218 -16.03 -1.07 4.36
N THR A 219 -17.34 -0.95 4.10
CA THR A 219 -18.35 -0.87 5.15
C THR A 219 -18.37 -2.16 5.99
N ARG A 220 -18.41 -3.33 5.35
CA ARG A 220 -18.37 -4.63 6.06
C ARG A 220 -17.11 -4.79 6.88
N TYR A 221 -15.95 -4.37 6.36
CA TYR A 221 -14.68 -4.38 7.09
C TYR A 221 -14.71 -3.47 8.33
N ARG A 222 -15.20 -2.24 8.19
CA ARG A 222 -15.32 -1.29 9.29
C ARG A 222 -16.32 -1.72 10.36
N GLU A 223 -17.35 -2.46 9.96
CA GLU A 223 -18.37 -3.02 10.85
C GLU A 223 -18.01 -4.42 11.39
N ARG A 224 -16.82 -4.93 11.05
CA ARG A 224 -16.31 -6.25 11.48
C ARG A 224 -17.21 -7.42 11.07
N ARG A 225 -17.88 -7.31 9.90
CA ARG A 225 -18.79 -8.32 9.35
C ARG A 225 -18.15 -9.20 8.27
N HIS A 226 -16.84 -9.12 8.09
CA HIS A 226 -16.03 -9.98 7.22
C HIS A 226 -15.53 -11.19 8.01
N ASP A 227 -15.25 -12.30 7.32
CA ASP A 227 -14.38 -13.35 7.84
C ASP A 227 -12.93 -13.05 7.49
N MET A 228 -12.66 -12.92 6.20
CA MET A 228 -11.35 -12.56 5.66
C MET A 228 -11.49 -11.42 4.65
N LEU A 229 -10.40 -10.71 4.40
CA LEU A 229 -10.35 -9.58 3.46
C LEU A 229 -8.94 -9.39 2.94
N VAL A 230 -8.76 -9.21 1.63
CA VAL A 230 -7.55 -8.59 1.08
C VAL A 230 -7.75 -7.08 1.06
N PHE A 231 -6.86 -6.36 1.72
CA PHE A 231 -6.95 -4.90 1.81
C PHE A 231 -5.59 -4.23 1.65
N ILE A 232 -5.58 -2.91 1.62
CA ILE A 232 -4.37 -2.09 1.57
C ILE A 232 -4.20 -1.27 2.84
N TRP A 233 -2.95 -0.95 3.11
CA TRP A 233 -2.56 0.17 3.95
C TRP A 233 -1.57 1.05 3.20
N ALA A 234 -1.75 2.35 3.28
CA ALA A 234 -0.78 3.33 2.83
C ALA A 234 -0.55 4.32 3.98
N PRO A 235 0.70 4.66 4.31
CA PRO A 235 0.99 5.56 5.42
C PRO A 235 0.50 6.99 5.12
N ASP A 236 -0.09 7.64 6.12
CA ASP A 236 -0.55 9.03 6.00
C ASP A 236 0.62 10.02 5.97
N TYR A 237 1.75 9.65 6.59
CA TYR A 237 3.01 10.39 6.61
C TYR A 237 4.21 9.45 6.67
N SER A 238 5.42 9.98 6.39
CA SER A 238 6.61 9.14 6.16
C SER A 238 7.22 8.51 7.43
N ASP A 239 6.74 8.85 8.62
CA ASP A 239 7.23 8.23 9.86
C ASP A 239 6.65 6.81 10.04
N PRO A 240 7.46 5.83 10.50
CA PRO A 240 6.99 4.45 10.75
C PRO A 240 5.80 4.34 11.69
N SER A 241 5.62 5.31 12.61
CA SER A 241 4.51 5.31 13.56
C SER A 241 3.16 5.30 12.88
N SER A 242 3.00 6.00 11.74
CA SER A 242 1.74 6.00 10.95
C SER A 242 1.23 4.58 10.68
N THR A 243 2.12 3.71 10.26
CA THR A 243 1.78 2.32 9.93
C THR A 243 1.75 1.41 11.15
N LEU A 244 2.77 1.51 12.01
CA LEU A 244 2.90 0.56 13.11
C LEU A 244 1.84 0.78 14.19
N GLU A 245 1.44 2.02 14.45
CA GLU A 245 0.30 2.29 15.34
C GLU A 245 -1.02 1.78 14.75
N PHE A 246 -1.23 1.91 13.44
CA PHE A 246 -2.43 1.39 12.78
C PHE A 246 -2.57 -0.12 12.94
N PHE A 247 -1.47 -0.89 12.90
CA PHE A 247 -1.51 -2.35 13.03
C PHE A 247 -1.30 -2.86 14.47
N SER A 248 -0.93 -1.99 15.42
CA SER A 248 -0.57 -2.39 16.79
C SER A 248 -1.56 -1.95 17.85
N ARG A 249 -2.37 -0.91 17.61
CA ARG A 249 -3.20 -0.31 18.67
C ARG A 249 -4.59 -0.90 18.75
N ASN A 250 -4.84 -1.72 19.78
CA ASN A 250 -6.18 -2.11 20.20
C ASN A 250 -6.17 -2.68 21.62
N THR A 251 -6.71 -1.94 22.58
CA THR A 251 -6.86 -2.37 23.99
C THR A 251 -8.31 -2.67 24.36
N ASN A 252 -9.26 -2.40 23.47
CA ASN A 252 -10.68 -2.57 23.72
C ASN A 252 -11.43 -2.92 22.43
N ASN A 253 -12.11 -4.07 22.40
CA ASN A 253 -12.90 -4.55 21.29
C ASN A 253 -14.36 -4.04 21.29
N ASP A 254 -14.78 -3.23 22.24
CA ASP A 254 -16.15 -2.73 22.31
C ASP A 254 -16.51 -1.90 21.07
N ALA A 255 -17.77 -1.95 20.67
CA ALA A 255 -18.28 -1.17 19.53
C ALA A 255 -18.14 0.35 19.75
N SER A 256 -18.15 0.79 21.01
CA SER A 256 -17.97 2.19 21.45
C SER A 256 -16.51 2.66 21.44
N SER A 257 -15.54 1.77 21.19
CA SER A 257 -14.12 2.15 21.11
C SER A 257 -13.91 3.30 20.12
N SER A 258 -13.18 4.32 20.56
CA SER A 258 -12.76 5.44 19.71
C SER A 258 -11.66 5.03 18.72
N ASN A 259 -10.85 4.03 19.08
CA ASN A 259 -9.81 3.47 18.23
C ASN A 259 -10.37 2.31 17.39
N LYS A 260 -10.46 2.50 16.08
CA LYS A 260 -10.96 1.50 15.13
C LYS A 260 -9.90 1.12 14.09
N ASN A 261 -8.66 0.98 14.54
CA ASN A 261 -7.51 0.52 13.75
C ASN A 261 -7.65 -0.94 13.30
N ALA A 262 -6.68 -1.44 12.54
CA ALA A 262 -6.74 -2.79 11.97
C ALA A 262 -6.98 -3.90 13.01
N PRO A 263 -6.31 -3.93 14.18
CA PRO A 263 -6.57 -4.96 15.19
C PRO A 263 -8.00 -4.93 15.74
N TRP A 264 -8.58 -3.73 15.93
CA TRP A 264 -9.99 -3.61 16.33
C TRP A 264 -10.92 -4.20 15.27
N ARG A 265 -10.65 -3.94 13.99
CA ARG A 265 -11.44 -4.48 12.87
C ARG A 265 -11.31 -5.99 12.76
N ALA A 266 -10.17 -6.54 13.16
CA ALA A 266 -9.90 -7.98 13.22
C ALA A 266 -10.37 -8.64 14.53
N ASN A 267 -11.04 -7.92 15.45
CA ASN A 267 -11.37 -8.38 16.81
C ASN A 267 -10.17 -8.86 17.63
N TRP A 268 -8.96 -8.39 17.35
CA TRP A 268 -7.71 -8.82 17.96
C TRP A 268 -7.23 -7.79 19.00
N LEU A 269 -7.20 -8.19 20.28
CA LEU A 269 -6.67 -7.36 21.37
C LEU A 269 -5.15 -7.39 21.39
N THR A 270 -4.53 -6.20 21.51
CA THR A 270 -3.07 -6.01 21.40
C THR A 270 -2.51 -5.08 22.47
N PRO A 271 -2.78 -5.29 23.79
CA PRO A 271 -2.36 -4.37 24.82
C PRO A 271 -0.83 -4.20 24.88
N GLN A 272 -0.07 -5.28 24.71
CA GLN A 272 1.39 -5.24 24.71
C GLN A 272 1.94 -4.50 23.48
N LEU A 273 1.48 -4.83 22.25
CA LEU A 273 1.89 -4.13 21.04
C LEU A 273 1.50 -2.65 21.09
N THR A 274 0.34 -2.32 21.67
CA THR A 274 -0.10 -0.94 21.90
C THR A 274 0.90 -0.18 22.78
N ALA A 275 1.37 -0.77 23.87
CA ALA A 275 2.36 -0.18 24.77
C ALA A 275 3.72 0.00 24.06
N GLU A 276 4.18 -1.01 23.33
CA GLU A 276 5.43 -0.96 22.55
C GLU A 276 5.38 0.12 21.47
N ALA A 277 4.28 0.23 20.71
CA ALA A 277 4.11 1.27 19.71
C ALA A 277 4.12 2.68 20.32
N SER A 278 3.48 2.84 21.50
CA SER A 278 3.52 4.11 22.23
C SER A 278 4.92 4.45 22.72
N THR A 279 5.68 3.46 23.20
CA THR A 279 7.08 3.64 23.60
C THR A 279 7.93 4.08 22.42
N ALA A 280 7.79 3.42 21.27
CA ALA A 280 8.53 3.78 20.05
C ALA A 280 8.21 5.20 19.56
N SER A 281 6.94 5.62 19.62
CA SER A 281 6.53 6.96 19.18
C SER A 281 7.11 8.09 20.04
N ASN A 282 7.44 7.80 21.31
CA ASN A 282 8.02 8.75 22.24
C ASN A 282 9.55 8.63 22.41
N GLU A 283 10.19 7.62 21.80
CA GLU A 283 11.63 7.42 21.86
C GLU A 283 12.37 8.44 20.98
N LEU A 284 13.27 9.20 21.61
CA LEU A 284 14.06 10.24 20.95
C LEU A 284 15.36 9.69 20.34
N ASP A 285 15.89 8.60 20.89
CA ASP A 285 17.07 7.93 20.34
C ASP A 285 16.66 7.15 19.07
N SER A 286 17.17 7.61 17.95
CA SER A 286 16.83 7.06 16.63
C SER A 286 17.16 5.56 16.48
N ALA A 287 18.27 5.12 17.07
CA ALA A 287 18.71 3.71 17.00
C ALA A 287 17.81 2.81 17.86
N LYS A 288 17.50 3.23 19.07
CA LYS A 288 16.57 2.52 19.96
C LYS A 288 15.17 2.46 19.35
N ARG A 289 14.69 3.58 18.83
CA ARG A 289 13.40 3.68 18.16
C ARG A 289 13.29 2.71 16.97
N THR A 290 14.31 2.68 16.12
CA THR A 290 14.39 1.76 14.98
C THR A 290 14.35 0.29 15.43
N LYS A 291 15.04 -0.05 16.52
CA LYS A 291 15.03 -1.40 17.08
C LYS A 291 13.64 -1.80 17.57
N ILE A 292 12.95 -0.93 18.31
CA ILE A 292 11.58 -1.20 18.79
C ILE A 292 10.65 -1.41 17.59
N TYR A 293 10.73 -0.59 16.56
CA TYR A 293 9.94 -0.76 15.34
C TYR A 293 10.25 -2.06 14.59
N ALA A 294 11.50 -2.48 14.57
CA ALA A 294 11.87 -3.78 13.98
C ALA A 294 11.23 -4.95 14.75
N ASP A 295 11.22 -4.89 16.09
CA ASP A 295 10.62 -5.91 16.92
C ASP A 295 9.09 -5.97 16.79
N ILE A 296 8.43 -4.81 16.70
CA ILE A 296 6.98 -4.73 16.42
C ILE A 296 6.67 -5.33 15.04
N GLN A 297 7.46 -5.02 14.01
CA GLN A 297 7.27 -5.58 12.67
C GLN A 297 7.37 -7.11 12.67
N ARG A 298 8.35 -7.70 13.38
CA ARG A 298 8.48 -9.16 13.51
C ARG A 298 7.25 -9.78 14.17
N LYS A 299 6.80 -9.21 15.29
CA LYS A 299 5.58 -9.69 15.98
C LYS A 299 4.34 -9.59 15.08
N LEU A 300 4.16 -8.48 14.37
CA LEU A 300 3.05 -8.32 13.43
C LEU A 300 3.13 -9.27 12.26
N ARG A 301 4.33 -9.58 11.78
CA ARG A 301 4.53 -10.53 10.70
C ARG A 301 4.29 -11.97 11.13
N ASP A 302 4.80 -12.36 12.30
CA ASP A 302 4.89 -13.77 12.69
C ASP A 302 3.72 -14.21 13.58
N ASP A 303 3.12 -13.29 14.36
CA ASP A 303 2.15 -13.60 15.43
C ASP A 303 0.88 -12.74 15.35
N SER A 304 0.42 -12.36 14.18
CA SER A 304 -0.81 -11.57 14.02
C SER A 304 -1.79 -12.17 13.02
N PRO A 305 -3.08 -11.78 13.07
CA PRO A 305 -4.08 -12.18 12.08
C PRO A 305 -3.94 -11.42 10.74
N PHE A 306 -2.74 -10.88 10.46
CA PHE A 306 -2.44 -10.16 9.21
C PHE A 306 -1.31 -10.86 8.48
N THR A 307 -1.53 -11.16 7.19
CA THR A 307 -0.48 -11.65 6.29
C THR A 307 -0.15 -10.56 5.28
N PHE A 308 1.00 -9.92 5.41
CA PHE A 308 1.48 -8.92 4.46
C PHE A 308 2.01 -9.62 3.21
N ILE A 309 1.62 -9.15 2.02
CA ILE A 309 1.80 -9.91 0.78
C ILE A 309 2.77 -9.20 -0.15
N VAL A 310 2.38 -8.03 -0.63
CA VAL A 310 3.15 -7.26 -1.62
C VAL A 310 3.07 -5.77 -1.33
N GLN A 311 4.11 -5.07 -1.75
CA GLN A 311 4.19 -3.61 -1.76
C GLN A 311 4.02 -3.09 -3.19
N LYS A 312 3.25 -2.03 -3.38
CA LYS A 312 3.13 -1.35 -4.67
C LYS A 312 4.46 -0.71 -5.06
N VAL A 313 4.86 -0.95 -6.30
CA VAL A 313 5.96 -0.25 -6.97
C VAL A 313 5.38 0.42 -8.20
N GLU A 314 5.63 1.69 -8.35
CA GLU A 314 5.09 2.45 -9.46
C GLU A 314 6.18 2.70 -10.51
N PRO A 315 6.07 2.09 -11.70
CA PRO A 315 6.95 2.38 -12.79
C PRO A 315 6.56 3.75 -13.39
N ILE A 316 7.47 4.70 -13.32
CA ILE A 316 7.30 6.03 -13.92
C ILE A 316 8.17 6.08 -15.18
N ALA A 317 7.54 6.24 -16.32
CA ALA A 317 8.23 6.45 -17.58
C ALA A 317 8.47 7.94 -17.83
N MET A 318 9.66 8.30 -18.27
CA MET A 318 9.99 9.70 -18.51
C MET A 318 11.02 9.86 -19.63
N ARG A 319 11.11 11.07 -20.17
CA ARG A 319 12.18 11.43 -21.09
C ARG A 319 13.53 11.38 -20.38
N ALA A 320 14.58 10.97 -21.10
CA ALA A 320 15.92 10.77 -20.55
C ALA A 320 16.50 12.04 -19.90
N ASN A 321 16.13 13.21 -20.43
CA ASN A 321 16.58 14.52 -19.94
C ASN A 321 15.90 14.98 -18.62
N VAL A 322 14.82 14.32 -18.17
CA VAL A 322 14.21 14.60 -16.86
C VAL A 322 15.12 14.04 -15.75
N GLN A 323 15.52 14.86 -14.82
CA GLN A 323 16.43 14.50 -13.72
C GLN A 323 15.76 14.73 -12.36
N ASN A 324 16.25 14.01 -11.34
CA ASN A 324 15.82 14.18 -9.94
C ASN A 324 14.33 13.92 -9.68
N TYR A 325 13.67 13.14 -10.55
CA TYR A 325 12.30 12.73 -10.28
C TYR A 325 12.25 11.81 -9.05
N LYS A 326 11.55 12.23 -8.01
CA LYS A 326 11.34 11.46 -6.79
C LYS A 326 9.86 11.46 -6.44
N GLY A 327 9.28 10.28 -6.36
CA GLY A 327 7.97 10.08 -5.74
C GLY A 327 8.13 9.90 -4.24
N ALA A 328 7.13 10.32 -3.47
CA ALA A 328 7.10 10.05 -2.04
C ALA A 328 6.57 8.63 -1.76
N ILE A 329 6.91 8.12 -0.58
CA ILE A 329 6.39 6.85 -0.04
C ILE A 329 4.89 6.98 0.25
N THR A 330 4.47 8.14 0.76
CA THR A 330 3.08 8.50 1.00
C THR A 330 2.36 8.83 -0.29
N PHE A 331 1.02 8.82 -0.27
CA PHE A 331 0.15 9.05 -1.43
C PHE A 331 0.69 10.09 -2.42
N ASP A 332 0.51 9.86 -3.69
CA ASP A 332 0.62 10.72 -4.89
C ASP A 332 1.45 12.02 -4.82
N SER A 333 2.31 12.19 -3.82
CA SER A 333 3.14 13.38 -3.71
C SER A 333 4.40 13.22 -4.56
N THR A 334 4.51 14.06 -5.58
CA THR A 334 5.71 14.23 -6.38
C THR A 334 6.41 15.53 -5.98
N ALA A 335 7.71 15.43 -5.68
CA ALA A 335 8.49 16.60 -5.31
C ALA A 335 8.93 17.38 -6.57
N TYR A 336 8.01 18.15 -7.16
CA TYR A 336 8.28 18.91 -8.39
C TYR A 336 9.40 19.94 -8.27
N ASN A 337 9.65 20.46 -7.05
CA ASN A 337 10.64 21.50 -6.80
C ASN A 337 12.09 21.07 -7.03
N ILE A 338 12.37 19.76 -7.02
CA ILE A 338 13.72 19.22 -7.25
C ILE A 338 13.92 18.68 -8.67
N ILE A 339 12.83 18.57 -9.45
CA ILE A 339 12.91 18.06 -10.82
C ILE A 339 13.61 19.08 -11.71
N GLU A 340 14.48 18.57 -12.59
CA GLU A 340 15.18 19.34 -13.60
C GLU A 340 14.93 18.74 -14.99
N LYS A 341 14.96 19.58 -16.01
CA LYS A 341 14.99 19.17 -17.40
C LYS A 341 16.28 19.70 -18.04
N ARG A 342 17.15 18.82 -18.54
CA ARG A 342 18.42 19.16 -19.18
C ARG A 342 18.35 18.99 -20.70
#